data_3e205539d819185e954f929541412ad7
#
_entry.id   3e205539d819185e954f929541412ad7
#
_cell.length_a   1.000
_cell.length_b   1.000
_cell.length_c   1.000
_cell.angle_alpha   90.00
_cell.angle_beta   90.00
_cell.angle_gamma   90.00
#
_symmetry.space_group_name_H-M   'P 1'
#
loop_
_entity.id
_entity.type
_entity.pdbx_description
1 polymer ?
#
loop_
_entity_poly.entity_id
_entity_poly.type
_entity_poly.pdbx_seq_one_letter_code
_entity_poly.pdbx_strand_id
1 'polypeptide(L)'
;MKEVQFSFDKAKQIGDTLGIDWNKVEVEQFRMGLEVELEHGTIDPNTNITNDDLLLTGKIASAHLNEFPDYYTRLAKMEEEADKFWAKG
;
A
#
# COMPACT_ATOMS: atom_id res chain seq x y z
N MET A 1 -3.28 11.31 -14.29
CA MET A 1 -3.90 10.45 -13.27
C MET A 1 -3.66 11.02 -11.89
N LYS A 2 -4.66 10.99 -11.06
CA LYS A 2 -4.55 11.53 -9.72
C LYS A 2 -3.96 10.51 -8.77
N GLU A 3 -2.88 10.85 -8.12
CA GLU A 3 -2.29 10.01 -7.09
C GLU A 3 -2.79 10.45 -5.72
N VAL A 4 -3.19 9.49 -4.91
CA VAL A 4 -3.53 9.74 -3.52
C VAL A 4 -2.27 9.55 -2.68
N GLN A 5 -1.91 10.57 -1.94
CA GLN A 5 -0.76 10.51 -1.06
C GLN A 5 -1.20 10.61 0.39
N PHE A 6 -0.57 9.82 1.23
CA PHE A 6 -0.80 9.86 2.67
C PHE A 6 0.39 10.51 3.37
N SER A 7 0.10 11.38 4.33
CA SER A 7 1.14 11.89 5.19
C SER A 7 1.60 10.80 6.16
N PHE A 8 2.80 10.96 6.69
CA PHE A 8 3.34 10.08 7.71
C PHE A 8 2.39 9.97 8.92
N ASP A 9 1.87 11.12 9.39
CA ASP A 9 0.98 11.17 10.54
C ASP A 9 -0.33 10.45 10.28
N LYS A 10 -0.90 10.61 9.09
CA LYS A 10 -2.15 9.93 8.73
C LYS A 10 -1.97 8.43 8.67
N ALA A 11 -0.88 7.97 8.06
CA ALA A 11 -0.56 6.55 7.99
C ALA A 11 -0.39 5.97 9.39
N LYS A 12 0.30 6.69 10.27
CA LYS A 12 0.50 6.25 11.64
C LYS A 12 -0.81 6.16 12.41
N GLN A 13 -1.72 7.12 12.23
CA GLN A 13 -3.04 7.06 12.85
C GLN A 13 -3.82 5.81 12.44
N ILE A 14 -3.83 5.51 11.14
CA ILE A 14 -4.52 4.34 10.62
C ILE A 14 -3.89 3.08 11.20
N GLY A 15 -2.57 2.99 11.19
CA GLY A 15 -1.86 1.84 11.73
C GLY A 15 -2.05 1.66 13.23
N ASP A 16 -2.08 2.74 13.99
CA ASP A 16 -2.35 2.69 15.43
C ASP A 16 -3.75 2.13 15.69
N THR A 17 -4.73 2.55 14.90
CA THR A 17 -6.10 2.04 15.00
C THR A 17 -6.14 0.54 14.73
N LEU A 18 -5.31 0.04 13.82
CA LEU A 18 -5.23 -1.37 13.47
C LEU A 18 -4.33 -2.18 14.41
N GLY A 19 -3.62 -1.51 15.31
CA GLY A 19 -2.74 -2.18 16.27
C GLY A 19 -1.41 -2.63 15.68
N ILE A 20 -0.90 -1.93 14.67
CA ILE A 20 0.37 -2.28 14.05
C ILE A 20 1.53 -2.06 15.02
N ASP A 21 2.42 -3.03 15.06
CA ASP A 21 3.64 -2.96 15.86
C ASP A 21 4.75 -2.25 15.07
N TRP A 22 5.00 -0.98 15.41
CA TRP A 22 5.99 -0.17 14.72
C TRP A 22 7.44 -0.60 14.99
N ASN A 23 7.65 -1.55 15.89
CA ASN A 23 8.98 -2.15 16.07
C ASN A 23 9.27 -3.19 14.98
N LYS A 24 8.25 -3.71 14.34
CA LYS A 24 8.37 -4.71 13.27
C LYS A 24 8.19 -4.10 11.88
N VAL A 25 7.36 -3.06 11.77
CA VAL A 25 6.98 -2.45 10.50
C VAL A 25 7.27 -0.96 10.58
N GLU A 26 8.03 -0.45 9.61
CA GLU A 26 8.27 0.99 9.53
C GLU A 26 7.02 1.71 9.04
N VAL A 27 6.75 2.88 9.61
CA VAL A 27 5.60 3.70 9.22
C VAL A 27 5.64 4.02 7.72
N GLU A 28 6.83 4.27 7.18
CA GLU A 28 6.98 4.58 5.76
C GLU A 28 6.53 3.42 4.86
N GLN A 29 6.85 2.18 5.23
CA GLN A 29 6.38 1.02 4.48
C GLN A 29 4.86 0.91 4.51
N PHE A 30 4.26 1.17 5.66
CA PHE A 30 2.81 1.14 5.79
C PHE A 30 2.18 2.28 4.97
N ARG A 31 2.78 3.47 4.99
CA ARG A 31 2.32 4.60 4.19
C ARG A 31 2.33 4.26 2.69
N MET A 32 3.44 3.70 2.21
CA MET A 32 3.55 3.24 0.83
C MET A 32 2.46 2.21 0.52
N GLY A 33 2.24 1.31 1.45
CA GLY A 33 1.24 0.27 1.29
C GLY A 33 -0.17 0.83 1.16
N LEU A 34 -0.53 1.83 1.96
CA LEU A 34 -1.83 2.47 1.85
C LEU A 34 -2.04 3.06 0.45
N GLU A 35 -1.02 3.71 -0.10
CA GLU A 35 -1.11 4.31 -1.43
C GLU A 35 -1.27 3.25 -2.52
N VAL A 36 -0.50 2.17 -2.42
CA VAL A 36 -0.57 1.07 -3.39
C VAL A 36 -1.90 0.35 -3.32
N GLU A 37 -2.37 0.02 -2.12
CA GLU A 37 -3.59 -0.77 -1.97
C GLU A 37 -4.86 0.01 -2.32
N LEU A 38 -4.80 1.34 -2.36
CA LEU A 38 -5.93 2.13 -2.85
C LEU A 38 -6.22 1.86 -4.32
N GLU A 39 -5.28 1.31 -5.06
CA GLU A 39 -5.53 0.89 -6.44
C GLU A 39 -6.65 -0.16 -6.53
N HIS A 40 -6.91 -0.87 -5.43
CA HIS A 40 -7.99 -1.86 -5.33
C HIS A 40 -9.27 -1.28 -4.75
N GLY A 41 -9.38 0.05 -4.72
CA GLY A 41 -10.59 0.76 -4.35
C GLY A 41 -11.38 1.23 -5.57
N THR A 42 -11.99 2.40 -5.46
CA THR A 42 -12.90 2.92 -6.48
C THR A 42 -12.22 3.39 -7.76
N ILE A 43 -10.88 3.45 -7.80
CA ILE A 43 -10.13 3.84 -9.00
C ILE A 43 -10.50 2.92 -10.17
N ASP A 44 -10.61 1.62 -9.93
CA ASP A 44 -11.02 0.65 -10.93
C ASP A 44 -12.20 -0.16 -10.38
N PRO A 45 -13.41 0.03 -10.91
CA PRO A 45 -14.58 -0.70 -10.40
C PRO A 45 -14.46 -2.22 -10.55
N ASN A 46 -13.67 -2.69 -11.52
CA ASN A 46 -13.50 -4.13 -11.74
C ASN A 46 -12.61 -4.79 -10.69
N THR A 47 -11.74 -4.01 -10.03
CA THR A 47 -10.83 -4.52 -9.01
C THR A 47 -11.11 -3.91 -7.65
N ASN A 48 -12.24 -3.21 -7.50
CA ASN A 48 -12.60 -2.57 -6.25
C ASN A 48 -12.91 -3.60 -5.17
N ILE A 49 -12.04 -3.64 -4.15
CA ILE A 49 -12.20 -4.52 -2.98
C ILE A 49 -12.54 -3.70 -1.75
N THR A 50 -11.90 -2.54 -1.60
CA THR A 50 -11.94 -1.77 -0.37
C THR A 50 -12.97 -0.65 -0.38
N ASN A 51 -13.47 -0.27 -1.56
CA ASN A 51 -14.35 0.89 -1.73
C ASN A 51 -13.78 2.15 -1.06
N ASP A 52 -12.44 2.30 -1.09
CA ASP A 52 -11.69 3.38 -0.48
C ASP A 52 -11.81 3.46 1.05
N ASP A 53 -12.26 2.39 1.72
CA ASP A 53 -12.26 2.32 3.17
C ASP A 53 -10.82 2.22 3.66
N LEU A 54 -10.37 3.21 4.44
CA LEU A 54 -8.98 3.29 4.86
C LEU A 54 -8.58 2.19 5.83
N LEU A 55 -9.51 1.70 6.65
CA LEU A 55 -9.19 0.59 7.55
C LEU A 55 -9.05 -0.72 6.79
N LEU A 56 -9.91 -0.97 5.80
CA LEU A 56 -9.76 -2.15 4.94
C LEU A 56 -8.48 -2.07 4.12
N THR A 57 -8.20 -0.90 3.55
CA THR A 57 -6.95 -0.64 2.83
C THR A 57 -5.75 -0.94 3.71
N GLY A 58 -5.78 -0.46 4.95
CA GLY A 58 -4.70 -0.68 5.91
C GLY A 58 -4.55 -2.14 6.32
N LYS A 59 -5.64 -2.88 6.43
CA LYS A 59 -5.59 -4.32 6.74
C LYS A 59 -4.88 -5.09 5.63
N ILE A 60 -5.14 -4.74 4.38
CA ILE A 60 -4.49 -5.39 3.24
C ILE A 60 -2.98 -5.07 3.26
N ALA A 61 -2.63 -3.80 3.47
CA ALA A 61 -1.23 -3.40 3.59
C ALA A 61 -0.54 -4.14 4.72
N SER A 62 -1.19 -4.24 5.87
CA SER A 62 -0.65 -4.96 7.03
C SER A 62 -0.41 -6.44 6.72
N ALA A 63 -1.33 -7.07 6.00
CA ALA A 63 -1.20 -8.49 5.63
C ALA A 63 0.06 -8.72 4.79
N HIS A 64 0.33 -7.84 3.82
CA HIS A 64 1.54 -7.96 3.00
C HIS A 64 2.80 -7.70 3.80
N LEU A 65 2.78 -6.72 4.70
CA LEU A 65 3.94 -6.40 5.53
C LEU A 65 4.24 -7.49 6.56
N ASN A 66 3.24 -8.31 6.91
CA ASN A 66 3.47 -9.50 7.73
C ASN A 66 4.29 -10.56 7.00
N GLU A 67 4.21 -10.60 5.68
CA GLU A 67 5.03 -11.51 4.87
C GLU A 67 6.45 -11.00 4.76
N PHE A 68 6.62 -9.71 4.42
CA PHE A 68 7.90 -9.04 4.35
C PHE A 68 7.77 -7.63 4.89
N PRO A 69 8.56 -7.24 5.90
CA PRO A 69 8.49 -5.86 6.41
C PRO A 69 8.82 -4.79 5.39
N ASP A 70 9.52 -5.13 4.31
CA ASP A 70 9.85 -4.24 3.20
C ASP A 70 9.10 -4.60 1.91
N TYR A 71 7.93 -5.20 2.03
CA TYR A 71 7.13 -5.68 0.90
C TYR A 71 6.97 -4.62 -0.19
N TYR A 72 6.65 -3.39 0.17
CA TYR A 72 6.36 -2.36 -0.82
C TYR A 72 7.60 -1.82 -1.52
N THR A 73 8.76 -1.89 -0.89
CA THR A 73 10.03 -1.61 -1.56
C THR A 73 10.31 -2.67 -2.62
N ARG A 74 10.06 -3.94 -2.30
CA ARG A 74 10.24 -5.06 -3.23
C ARG A 74 9.24 -4.99 -4.39
N LEU A 75 7.99 -4.62 -4.08
CA LEU A 75 6.94 -4.48 -5.08
C LEU A 75 7.28 -3.35 -6.07
N ALA A 76 7.79 -2.23 -5.57
CA ALA A 76 8.18 -1.11 -6.44
C ALA A 76 9.25 -1.53 -7.44
N LYS A 77 10.21 -2.34 -7.01
CA LYS A 77 11.23 -2.89 -7.92
C LYS A 77 10.63 -3.78 -8.99
N MET A 78 9.71 -4.65 -8.58
CA MET A 78 9.04 -5.56 -9.51
C MET A 78 8.23 -4.78 -10.54
N GLU A 79 7.51 -3.75 -10.11
CA GLU A 79 6.74 -2.91 -11.02
C GLU A 79 7.63 -2.13 -11.99
N GLU A 80 8.77 -1.65 -11.52
CA GLU A 80 9.75 -1.00 -12.38
C GLU A 80 10.26 -1.98 -13.47
N GLU A 81 10.52 -3.21 -13.09
CA GLU A 81 10.93 -4.24 -14.05
C GLU A 81 9.82 -4.54 -15.05
N ALA A 82 8.58 -4.59 -14.60
CA ALA A 82 7.42 -4.81 -15.46
C ALA A 82 7.27 -3.67 -16.47
N ASP A 83 7.42 -2.43 -16.01
CA ASP A 83 7.34 -1.25 -16.88
C ASP A 83 8.41 -1.30 -17.97
N LYS A 84 9.64 -1.68 -17.60
CA LYS A 84 10.75 -1.83 -18.58
C LYS A 84 10.46 -2.96 -19.58
N PHE A 85 9.92 -4.06 -19.11
CA PHE A 85 9.57 -5.19 -19.95
C PHE A 85 8.55 -4.77 -21.03
N TRP A 86 7.49 -4.09 -20.62
CA TRP A 86 6.45 -3.67 -21.56
C TRP A 86 6.88 -2.50 -22.44
N ALA A 87 7.81 -1.66 -21.98
CA ALA A 87 8.34 -0.56 -22.78
C ALA A 87 9.17 -1.04 -23.98
N LYS A 88 9.73 -2.23 -23.89
CA LYS A 88 10.53 -2.80 -24.98
C LYS A 88 9.69 -3.36 -26.11
N GLY A 89 8.46 -3.60 -25.83
CA GLY A 89 7.64 -4.33 -26.74
C GLY A 89 6.57 -3.82 -27.34
#